data_3052efe81a8e3661ce644f291725364d
#
_entry.id   3052efe81a8e3661ce644f291725364d
#
_cell.length_a   1.000
_cell.length_b   1.000
_cell.length_c   1.000
_cell.angle_alpha   90.00
_cell.angle_beta   90.00
_cell.angle_gamma   90.00
#
_symmetry.space_group_name_H-M   'P 1'
#
loop_
_entity.id
_entity.type
_entity.pdbx_description
1 polymer ?
#
loop_
_entity_poly.entity_id
_entity_poly.type
_entity_poly.pdbx_seq_one_letter_code
_entity_poly.pdbx_strand_id
1 'polypeptide(L)'
;MFHFSDAFIRDYLPHVIELGRSFVTPEYQSSKAGAKAIFALDNLWDGIGAVMMQHPGIVYLFGKMTMYPSYDRSCRDLIVHFLWKHFGDRDELVRPYNLEMPLIDGRLLDLILKDDDFKSDYRNLKNAVRTLGTSIPPLINTYMNSSPTMKMFGTAVNDEFSDVEETGILVGFNEMYADKRDRHKEPYMAHVMKLMRERFPLLKEGFAEKFALRKDSRRDKVMRKIKKEKVEP
;
A
#
# COMPACT_ATOMS: atom_id res chain seq x y z
N MET A 1 -18.88 -0.26 4.30
CA MET A 1 -17.86 0.73 4.70
C MET A 1 -17.48 1.67 3.57
N PHE A 2 -17.18 1.18 2.34
CA PHE A 2 -16.81 2.00 1.19
C PHE A 2 -17.76 1.80 0.01
N HIS A 3 -18.08 2.89 -0.67
CA HIS A 3 -18.77 2.91 -1.95
C HIS A 3 -17.74 2.99 -3.08
N PHE A 4 -17.86 2.11 -4.06
CA PHE A 4 -17.02 2.08 -5.25
C PHE A 4 -17.79 2.70 -6.43
N SER A 5 -17.16 3.61 -7.15
CA SER A 5 -17.77 4.22 -8.35
C SER A 5 -17.85 3.18 -9.49
N ASP A 6 -18.76 3.44 -10.45
CA ASP A 6 -18.86 2.61 -11.66
C ASP A 6 -17.52 2.55 -12.43
N ALA A 7 -16.77 3.64 -12.44
CA ALA A 7 -15.44 3.69 -13.02
C ALA A 7 -14.48 2.74 -12.29
N PHE A 8 -14.51 2.71 -10.96
CA PHE A 8 -13.67 1.77 -10.21
C PHE A 8 -14.06 0.31 -10.50
N ILE A 9 -15.36 0.01 -10.48
CA ILE A 9 -15.87 -1.35 -10.72
C ILE A 9 -15.49 -1.84 -12.12
N ARG A 10 -15.62 -0.99 -13.13
CA ARG A 10 -15.33 -1.36 -14.52
C ARG A 10 -13.83 -1.45 -14.82
N ASP A 11 -13.05 -0.45 -14.39
CA ASP A 11 -11.69 -0.24 -14.90
C ASP A 11 -10.60 -0.70 -13.95
N TYR A 12 -10.91 -0.81 -12.64
CA TYR A 12 -9.92 -1.19 -11.62
C TYR A 12 -10.19 -2.57 -11.03
N LEU A 13 -11.44 -2.85 -10.63
CA LEU A 13 -11.80 -4.04 -9.88
C LEU A 13 -11.34 -5.35 -10.54
N PRO A 14 -11.41 -5.54 -11.87
CA PRO A 14 -10.91 -6.75 -12.53
C PRO A 14 -9.39 -6.96 -12.38
N HIS A 15 -8.66 -5.94 -11.95
CA HIS A 15 -7.21 -5.90 -11.85
C HIS A 15 -6.72 -5.66 -10.42
N VAL A 16 -7.60 -5.76 -9.45
CA VAL A 16 -7.32 -5.51 -8.02
C VAL A 16 -7.24 -6.83 -7.26
N ILE A 17 -6.33 -6.89 -6.30
CA ILE A 17 -6.40 -7.83 -5.19
C ILE A 17 -6.59 -7.06 -3.89
N GLU A 18 -7.51 -7.49 -3.03
CA GLU A 18 -7.69 -6.92 -1.71
C GLU A 18 -6.71 -7.56 -0.72
N LEU A 19 -6.01 -6.71 0.01
CA LEU A 19 -5.13 -7.07 1.12
C LEU A 19 -5.92 -6.96 2.43
N GLY A 20 -6.68 -8.00 2.75
CA GLY A 20 -7.50 -8.04 3.95
C GLY A 20 -6.94 -8.98 5.01
N ARG A 21 -7.28 -8.71 6.29
CA ARG A 21 -6.98 -9.58 7.45
C ARG A 21 -5.49 -9.90 7.62
N SER A 22 -4.62 -8.96 7.24
CA SER A 22 -3.18 -9.13 7.42
C SER A 22 -2.80 -8.82 8.87
N PHE A 23 -2.19 -9.76 9.55
CA PHE A 23 -1.66 -9.56 10.90
C PHE A 23 -0.37 -10.37 11.11
N VAL A 24 0.44 -9.89 12.02
CA VAL A 24 1.60 -10.62 12.53
C VAL A 24 1.21 -11.19 13.90
N THR A 25 1.45 -12.47 14.13
CA THR A 25 1.12 -13.11 15.42
C THR A 25 1.84 -12.40 16.57
N PRO A 26 1.23 -12.31 17.78
CA PRO A 26 1.79 -11.56 18.90
C PRO A 26 3.23 -11.95 19.27
N GLU A 27 3.60 -13.21 19.09
CA GLU A 27 4.96 -13.72 19.35
C GLU A 27 6.02 -13.05 18.45
N TYR A 28 5.62 -12.56 17.28
CA TYR A 28 6.50 -11.88 16.31
C TYR A 28 6.31 -10.37 16.26
N GLN A 29 5.42 -9.79 17.07
CA GLN A 29 5.18 -8.33 17.10
C GLN A 29 6.09 -7.59 18.08
N SER A 30 6.63 -8.26 19.09
CA SER A 30 7.35 -7.61 20.17
C SER A 30 8.85 -7.55 19.96
N SER A 31 9.51 -6.61 20.63
CA SER A 31 10.98 -6.56 20.75
C SER A 31 11.58 -7.84 21.33
N LYS A 32 10.78 -8.64 22.05
CA LYS A 32 11.18 -9.95 22.61
C LYS A 32 11.41 -11.01 21.52
N ALA A 33 10.80 -10.87 20.35
CA ALA A 33 11.00 -11.80 19.24
C ALA A 33 12.33 -11.58 18.48
N GLY A 34 13.09 -10.53 18.83
CA GLY A 34 14.40 -10.25 18.24
C GLY A 34 14.34 -10.06 16.73
N ALA A 35 15.32 -10.62 15.99
CA ALA A 35 15.40 -10.50 14.53
C ALA A 35 14.16 -11.03 13.80
N LYS A 36 13.43 -12.00 14.35
CA LYS A 36 12.22 -12.56 13.72
C LYS A 36 11.10 -11.52 13.59
N ALA A 37 10.95 -10.62 14.55
CA ALA A 37 9.94 -9.55 14.49
C ALA A 37 10.19 -8.57 13.35
N ILE A 38 11.47 -8.27 13.09
CA ILE A 38 11.87 -7.32 12.03
C ILE A 38 11.45 -7.83 10.65
N PHE A 39 11.56 -9.13 10.43
CA PHE A 39 11.30 -9.76 9.13
C PHE A 39 9.84 -10.21 8.94
N ALA A 40 9.02 -10.20 9.99
CA ALA A 40 7.65 -10.72 9.88
C ALA A 40 6.80 -9.95 8.87
N LEU A 41 6.87 -8.63 8.89
CA LEU A 41 6.16 -7.77 7.92
C LEU A 41 6.76 -7.88 6.51
N ASP A 42 8.08 -7.99 6.39
CA ASP A 42 8.75 -8.20 5.12
C ASP A 42 8.30 -9.51 4.45
N ASN A 43 8.16 -10.60 5.22
CA ASN A 43 7.70 -11.88 4.69
C ASN A 43 6.26 -11.82 4.14
N LEU A 44 5.39 -10.99 4.74
CA LEU A 44 4.05 -10.74 4.18
C LEU A 44 4.15 -10.07 2.80
N TRP A 45 5.01 -9.07 2.66
CA TRP A 45 5.26 -8.40 1.39
C TRP A 45 5.91 -9.31 0.34
N ASP A 46 6.79 -10.22 0.74
CA ASP A 46 7.36 -11.25 -0.14
C ASP A 46 6.27 -12.19 -0.67
N GLY A 47 5.31 -12.55 0.19
CA GLY A 47 4.12 -13.30 -0.20
C GLY A 47 3.26 -12.56 -1.22
N ILE A 48 3.02 -11.27 -1.02
CA ILE A 48 2.31 -10.41 -1.99
C ILE A 48 3.10 -10.36 -3.30
N GLY A 49 4.41 -10.17 -3.26
CA GLY A 49 5.28 -10.20 -4.43
C GLY A 49 5.15 -11.49 -5.24
N ALA A 50 5.11 -12.65 -4.55
CA ALA A 50 4.90 -13.95 -5.19
C ALA A 50 3.54 -14.06 -5.89
N VAL A 51 2.45 -13.64 -5.21
CA VAL A 51 1.10 -13.62 -5.79
C VAL A 51 1.06 -12.72 -7.02
N MET A 52 1.63 -11.52 -6.94
CA MET A 52 1.68 -10.58 -8.06
C MET A 52 2.45 -11.15 -9.25
N MET A 53 3.52 -11.90 -9.01
CA MET A 53 4.28 -12.56 -10.09
C MET A 53 3.51 -13.73 -10.73
N GLN A 54 2.65 -14.40 -9.99
CA GLN A 54 1.80 -15.49 -10.53
C GLN A 54 0.62 -14.95 -11.34
N HIS A 55 0.08 -13.77 -10.98
CA HIS A 55 -1.12 -13.18 -11.57
C HIS A 55 -0.84 -11.86 -12.30
N PRO A 56 -0.22 -11.87 -13.50
CA PRO A 56 0.18 -10.65 -14.20
C PRO A 56 -0.98 -9.77 -14.69
N GLY A 57 -2.22 -10.23 -14.60
CA GLY A 57 -3.43 -9.44 -14.83
C GLY A 57 -3.82 -8.57 -13.64
N ILE A 58 -3.31 -8.86 -12.45
CA ILE A 58 -3.48 -8.05 -11.25
C ILE A 58 -2.38 -6.98 -11.26
N VAL A 59 -2.78 -5.72 -11.16
CA VAL A 59 -1.88 -4.57 -11.21
C VAL A 59 -2.06 -3.62 -10.03
N TYR A 60 -3.14 -3.77 -9.26
CA TYR A 60 -3.45 -2.95 -8.10
C TYR A 60 -3.58 -3.78 -6.84
N LEU A 61 -3.14 -3.19 -5.74
CA LEU A 61 -3.35 -3.66 -4.37
C LEU A 61 -4.32 -2.69 -3.69
N PHE A 62 -5.49 -3.17 -3.30
CA PHE A 62 -6.43 -2.42 -2.47
C PHE A 62 -6.29 -2.89 -1.03
N GLY A 63 -6.26 -1.96 -0.08
CA GLY A 63 -6.15 -2.30 1.33
C GLY A 63 -6.77 -1.24 2.21
N LYS A 64 -6.79 -1.55 3.51
CA LYS A 64 -7.26 -0.64 4.55
C LYS A 64 -6.16 -0.47 5.59
N MET A 65 -5.87 0.78 5.93
CA MET A 65 -4.97 1.12 7.03
C MET A 65 -5.82 1.32 8.28
N THR A 66 -5.57 0.52 9.30
CA THR A 66 -6.35 0.52 10.54
C THR A 66 -5.64 1.33 11.62
N MET A 67 -6.36 2.24 12.26
CA MET A 67 -5.95 2.92 13.48
C MET A 67 -6.96 2.62 14.60
N TYR A 68 -6.44 2.18 15.74
CA TYR A 68 -7.27 1.86 16.89
C TYR A 68 -7.71 3.12 17.65
N PRO A 69 -8.89 3.12 18.31
CA PRO A 69 -9.36 4.26 19.14
C PRO A 69 -8.38 4.66 20.24
N SER A 70 -7.52 3.74 20.68
CA SER A 70 -6.46 4.01 21.66
C SER A 70 -5.27 4.81 21.13
N TYR A 71 -5.18 4.98 19.81
CA TYR A 71 -4.13 5.80 19.22
C TYR A 71 -4.43 7.28 19.42
N ASP A 72 -3.38 8.07 19.71
CA ASP A 72 -3.54 9.51 19.98
C ASP A 72 -4.27 10.22 18.84
N ARG A 73 -5.34 10.95 19.20
CA ARG A 73 -6.26 11.55 18.23
C ARG A 73 -5.59 12.66 17.41
N SER A 74 -4.74 13.45 18.03
CA SER A 74 -4.03 14.52 17.32
C SER A 74 -3.02 13.96 16.31
N CYS A 75 -2.35 12.89 16.69
CA CYS A 75 -1.46 12.16 15.78
C CYS A 75 -2.22 11.51 14.63
N ARG A 76 -3.39 10.93 14.92
CA ARG A 76 -4.28 10.36 13.93
C ARG A 76 -4.72 11.41 12.91
N ASP A 77 -5.22 12.56 13.38
CA ASP A 77 -5.70 13.64 12.53
C ASP A 77 -4.58 14.18 11.63
N LEU A 78 -3.38 14.32 12.18
CA LEU A 78 -2.22 14.76 11.42
C LEU A 78 -1.81 13.75 10.33
N ILE A 79 -1.85 12.45 10.64
CA ILE A 79 -1.57 11.38 9.66
C ILE A 79 -2.62 11.37 8.54
N VAL A 80 -3.90 11.43 8.89
CA VAL A 80 -5.00 11.44 7.91
C VAL A 80 -4.93 12.67 7.02
N HIS A 81 -4.64 13.84 7.60
CA HIS A 81 -4.47 15.08 6.84
C HIS A 81 -3.28 15.01 5.87
N PHE A 82 -2.13 14.49 6.32
CA PHE A 82 -0.98 14.22 5.46
C PHE A 82 -1.33 13.29 4.31
N LEU A 83 -2.01 12.18 4.59
CA LEU A 83 -2.41 11.22 3.58
C LEU A 83 -3.35 11.85 2.55
N TRP A 84 -4.31 12.65 3.01
CA TRP A 84 -5.23 13.35 2.11
C TRP A 84 -4.51 14.39 1.24
N LYS A 85 -3.58 15.15 1.83
CA LYS A 85 -2.79 16.16 1.11
C LYS A 85 -2.01 15.56 -0.04
N HIS A 86 -1.27 14.48 0.22
CA HIS A 86 -0.32 13.91 -0.73
C HIS A 86 -0.88 12.78 -1.60
N PHE A 87 -1.92 12.09 -1.14
CA PHE A 87 -2.45 10.88 -1.80
C PHE A 87 -3.96 10.88 -2.00
N GLY A 88 -4.66 11.93 -1.59
CA GLY A 88 -6.13 12.00 -1.69
C GLY A 88 -6.62 11.70 -3.10
N ASP A 89 -7.60 10.81 -3.22
CA ASP A 89 -8.21 10.46 -4.50
C ASP A 89 -8.98 11.66 -5.08
N ARG A 90 -8.49 12.21 -6.17
CA ARG A 90 -9.12 13.33 -6.89
C ARG A 90 -10.05 12.85 -8.00
N ASP A 91 -10.07 11.55 -8.28
CA ASP A 91 -10.89 10.94 -9.33
C ASP A 91 -12.22 10.39 -8.76
N GLU A 92 -12.47 10.54 -7.46
CA GLU A 92 -13.67 10.06 -6.75
C GLU A 92 -13.98 8.58 -7.00
N LEU A 93 -12.92 7.75 -7.08
CA LEU A 93 -13.04 6.34 -7.40
C LEU A 93 -13.71 5.54 -6.28
N VAL A 94 -13.36 5.86 -5.04
CA VAL A 94 -13.89 5.20 -3.84
C VAL A 94 -14.11 6.24 -2.74
N ARG A 95 -15.21 6.11 -2.01
CA ARG A 95 -15.51 7.00 -0.88
C ARG A 95 -16.09 6.22 0.30
N PRO A 96 -15.82 6.60 1.54
CA PRO A 96 -16.50 6.05 2.69
C PRO A 96 -18.00 6.35 2.64
N TYR A 97 -18.88 5.43 3.12
CA TYR A 97 -20.28 5.75 3.33
C TYR A 97 -20.43 6.81 4.42
N ASN A 98 -19.71 6.65 5.54
CA ASN A 98 -19.65 7.59 6.64
C ASN A 98 -18.21 8.07 6.77
N LEU A 99 -17.91 9.24 6.19
CA LEU A 99 -16.57 9.81 6.21
C LEU A 99 -16.25 10.31 7.62
N GLU A 100 -15.22 9.75 8.23
CA GLU A 100 -14.69 10.23 9.50
C GLU A 100 -13.75 11.41 9.26
N MET A 101 -14.13 12.56 9.78
CA MET A 101 -13.36 13.79 9.62
C MET A 101 -12.37 13.99 10.77
N PRO A 102 -11.20 14.62 10.52
CA PRO A 102 -10.34 15.11 11.58
C PRO A 102 -11.11 16.07 12.51
N LEU A 103 -10.86 15.99 13.81
CA LEU A 103 -11.38 16.95 14.80
C LEU A 103 -10.62 18.27 14.78
N ILE A 104 -9.35 18.22 14.41
CA ILE A 104 -8.49 19.41 14.31
C ILE A 104 -8.75 20.11 12.97
N ASP A 105 -8.96 21.42 13.02
CA ASP A 105 -9.09 22.24 11.79
C ASP A 105 -7.87 22.04 10.86
N GLY A 106 -8.16 21.69 9.60
CA GLY A 106 -7.13 21.44 8.59
C GLY A 106 -6.12 22.58 8.43
N ARG A 107 -6.57 23.84 8.60
CA ARG A 107 -5.69 25.02 8.56
C ARG A 107 -4.63 25.01 9.67
N LEU A 108 -4.92 24.43 10.84
CA LEU A 108 -3.94 24.26 11.91
C LEU A 108 -2.97 23.12 11.58
N LEU A 109 -3.46 22.06 10.96
CA LEU A 109 -2.61 20.96 10.50
C LEU A 109 -1.68 21.40 9.36
N ASP A 110 -2.14 22.31 8.49
CA ASP A 110 -1.32 22.93 7.43
C ASP A 110 -0.16 23.80 7.97
N LEU A 111 -0.24 24.31 9.21
CA LEU A 111 0.89 24.98 9.83
C LEU A 111 2.07 24.03 10.11
N ILE A 112 1.76 22.75 10.30
CA ILE A 112 2.77 21.70 10.53
C ILE A 112 3.21 21.12 9.18
N LEU A 113 2.24 20.82 8.30
CA LEU A 113 2.43 20.25 6.95
C LEU A 113 2.40 21.37 5.90
N LYS A 114 3.27 22.35 6.07
CA LYS A 114 3.28 23.62 5.33
C LYS A 114 3.97 23.55 3.97
N ASP A 115 4.74 22.51 3.72
CA ASP A 115 5.53 22.36 2.51
C ASP A 115 4.69 21.63 1.43
N ASP A 116 4.92 21.94 0.15
CA ASP A 116 4.28 21.22 -0.95
C ASP A 116 5.12 20.00 -1.39
N ASP A 117 6.21 19.73 -0.67
CA ASP A 117 7.09 18.61 -0.91
C ASP A 117 6.84 17.47 0.08
N PHE A 118 6.58 16.28 -0.45
CA PHE A 118 6.34 15.06 0.33
C PHE A 118 7.44 14.80 1.38
N LYS A 119 8.72 14.94 1.02
CA LYS A 119 9.83 14.61 1.93
C LYS A 119 9.90 15.57 3.12
N SER A 120 9.65 16.84 2.89
CA SER A 120 9.65 17.87 3.93
C SER A 120 8.46 17.69 4.85
N ASP A 121 7.25 17.53 4.31
CA ASP A 121 6.04 17.28 5.09
C ASP A 121 6.11 15.95 5.85
N TYR A 122 6.65 14.88 5.24
CA TYR A 122 6.85 13.62 5.94
C TYR A 122 7.81 13.73 7.13
N ARG A 123 8.87 14.54 7.01
CA ARG A 123 9.78 14.85 8.13
C ARG A 123 9.06 15.62 9.23
N ASN A 124 8.26 16.62 8.85
CA ASN A 124 7.47 17.42 9.78
C ASN A 124 6.44 16.54 10.51
N LEU A 125 5.73 15.68 9.79
CA LEU A 125 4.81 14.68 10.34
C LEU A 125 5.50 13.80 11.39
N LYS A 126 6.66 13.20 11.04
CA LYS A 126 7.41 12.33 11.96
C LYS A 126 7.84 13.06 13.22
N ASN A 127 8.31 14.29 13.09
CA ASN A 127 8.73 15.09 14.23
C ASN A 127 7.54 15.44 15.13
N ALA A 128 6.42 15.87 14.56
CA ALA A 128 5.21 16.22 15.32
C ALA A 128 4.66 15.02 16.09
N VAL A 129 4.48 13.87 15.42
CA VAL A 129 4.01 12.61 16.04
C VAL A 129 4.95 12.16 17.16
N ARG A 130 6.27 12.28 16.97
CA ARG A 130 7.26 11.95 18.01
C ARG A 130 7.22 12.92 19.19
N THR A 131 6.98 14.20 18.96
CA THR A 131 6.83 15.20 20.02
C THR A 131 5.60 14.91 20.90
N LEU A 132 4.55 14.33 20.30
CA LEU A 132 3.36 13.89 21.01
C LEU A 132 3.54 12.50 21.70
N GLY A 133 4.76 11.98 21.75
CA GLY A 133 5.11 10.76 22.50
C GLY A 133 4.79 9.45 21.82
N THR A 134 4.48 9.45 20.52
CA THR A 134 4.14 8.24 19.77
C THR A 134 4.91 8.11 18.45
N SER A 135 4.52 7.21 17.59
CA SER A 135 5.13 6.99 16.28
C SER A 135 4.06 6.67 15.24
N ILE A 136 4.34 6.97 13.97
CA ILE A 136 3.48 6.55 12.87
C ILE A 136 3.42 5.01 12.87
N PRO A 137 2.21 4.41 12.85
CA PRO A 137 2.07 2.95 12.82
C PRO A 137 2.89 2.33 11.67
N PRO A 138 3.63 1.24 11.90
CA PRO A 138 4.56 0.66 10.93
C PRO A 138 3.93 0.36 9.57
N LEU A 139 2.70 -0.17 9.56
CA LEU A 139 1.99 -0.49 8.32
C LEU A 139 1.66 0.78 7.52
N ILE A 140 1.15 1.83 8.18
CA ILE A 140 0.85 3.13 7.55
C ILE A 140 2.14 3.72 6.98
N ASN A 141 3.21 3.69 7.77
CA ASN A 141 4.52 4.15 7.32
C ASN A 141 5.02 3.40 6.08
N THR A 142 4.81 2.09 6.02
CA THR A 142 5.18 1.26 4.86
C THR A 142 4.40 1.67 3.62
N TYR A 143 3.09 1.86 3.72
CA TYR A 143 2.26 2.28 2.59
C TYR A 143 2.64 3.65 2.06
N MET A 144 2.80 4.66 2.93
CA MET A 144 3.20 6.01 2.52
C MET A 144 4.53 6.04 1.74
N ASN A 145 5.41 5.08 2.02
CA ASN A 145 6.73 4.98 1.39
C ASN A 145 6.83 3.88 0.32
N SER A 146 5.70 3.33 -0.12
CA SER A 146 5.69 2.26 -1.13
C SER A 146 5.56 2.76 -2.56
N SER A 147 4.77 3.81 -2.78
CA SER A 147 4.47 4.34 -4.12
C SER A 147 4.16 5.84 -4.08
N PRO A 148 4.68 6.61 -5.04
CA PRO A 148 4.34 8.03 -5.17
C PRO A 148 2.93 8.27 -5.74
N THR A 149 2.29 7.23 -6.29
CA THR A 149 0.97 7.30 -6.93
C THR A 149 -0.11 6.55 -6.14
N MET A 150 0.18 6.22 -4.88
CA MET A 150 -0.83 5.66 -3.97
C MET A 150 -2.05 6.58 -3.94
N LYS A 151 -3.26 6.01 -3.87
CA LYS A 151 -4.49 6.77 -3.66
C LYS A 151 -5.04 6.48 -2.27
N MET A 152 -5.51 7.52 -1.59
CA MET A 152 -6.21 7.48 -0.31
C MET A 152 -7.66 7.89 -0.51
N PHE A 153 -8.60 7.09 -0.02
CA PHE A 153 -10.03 7.21 -0.28
C PHE A 153 -10.86 7.78 0.88
N GLY A 154 -10.19 8.25 1.91
CA GLY A 154 -10.85 8.69 3.14
C GLY A 154 -10.90 7.59 4.19
N THR A 155 -11.38 7.98 5.37
CA THR A 155 -11.41 7.14 6.57
C THR A 155 -12.87 6.93 7.00
N ALA A 156 -13.19 5.70 7.42
CA ALA A 156 -14.49 5.34 8.00
C ALA A 156 -14.27 4.58 9.31
N VAL A 157 -15.21 4.70 10.24
CA VAL A 157 -15.27 3.87 11.44
C VAL A 157 -15.84 2.50 11.09
N ASN A 158 -15.21 1.45 11.56
CA ASN A 158 -15.67 0.07 11.46
C ASN A 158 -16.27 -0.37 12.80
N ASP A 159 -17.58 -0.17 12.94
CA ASP A 159 -18.37 -0.51 14.12
C ASP A 159 -18.50 -2.03 14.35
N GLU A 160 -18.32 -2.83 13.30
CA GLU A 160 -18.29 -4.30 13.40
C GLU A 160 -16.94 -4.82 13.90
N PHE A 161 -15.90 -3.97 13.99
CA PHE A 161 -14.56 -4.34 14.40
C PHE A 161 -13.96 -3.35 15.40
N SER A 162 -14.53 -3.30 16.61
CA SER A 162 -14.02 -2.52 17.76
C SER A 162 -13.90 -1.01 17.48
N ASP A 163 -14.76 -0.46 16.67
CA ASP A 163 -14.81 0.97 16.29
C ASP A 163 -13.45 1.50 15.76
N VAL A 164 -12.67 0.63 15.13
CA VAL A 164 -11.41 1.06 14.52
C VAL A 164 -11.67 1.98 13.33
N GLU A 165 -10.76 2.91 13.12
CA GLU A 165 -10.77 3.76 11.94
C GLU A 165 -10.00 3.10 10.80
N GLU A 166 -10.65 2.89 9.69
CA GLU A 166 -10.07 2.28 8.50
C GLU A 166 -10.00 3.28 7.34
N THR A 167 -8.78 3.52 6.88
CA THR A 167 -8.51 4.38 5.72
C THR A 167 -8.28 3.51 4.49
N GLY A 168 -9.14 3.66 3.47
CA GLY A 168 -9.01 2.92 2.21
C GLY A 168 -7.86 3.44 1.37
N ILE A 169 -7.08 2.54 0.79
CA ILE A 169 -5.94 2.86 -0.09
C ILE A 169 -5.90 1.97 -1.32
N LEU A 170 -5.30 2.48 -2.39
CA LEU A 170 -4.97 1.74 -3.61
C LEU A 170 -3.53 2.01 -4.01
N VAL A 171 -2.77 0.95 -4.25
CA VAL A 171 -1.37 1.02 -4.70
C VAL A 171 -1.24 0.33 -6.05
N GLY A 172 -0.73 1.03 -7.05
CA GLY A 172 -0.33 0.42 -8.31
C GLY A 172 1.01 -0.33 -8.14
N PHE A 173 1.01 -1.66 -8.31
CA PHE A 173 2.20 -2.47 -8.05
C PHE A 173 3.40 -2.07 -8.93
N ASN A 174 3.18 -1.76 -10.20
CA ASN A 174 4.26 -1.32 -11.08
C ASN A 174 4.68 0.14 -10.85
N GLU A 175 3.88 0.89 -10.11
CA GLU A 175 4.13 2.29 -9.73
C GLU A 175 4.83 2.41 -8.38
N MET A 176 5.04 1.29 -7.68
CA MET A 176 5.87 1.26 -6.48
C MET A 176 7.31 1.67 -6.80
N TYR A 177 7.99 2.23 -5.81
CA TYR A 177 9.43 2.46 -5.92
C TYR A 177 10.15 1.17 -6.26
N ALA A 178 11.09 1.22 -7.22
CA ALA A 178 11.73 0.04 -7.78
C ALA A 178 12.44 -0.81 -6.72
N ASP A 179 13.14 -0.17 -5.78
CA ASP A 179 13.81 -0.82 -4.66
C ASP A 179 12.83 -1.61 -3.76
N LYS A 180 11.62 -1.09 -3.55
CA LYS A 180 10.57 -1.77 -2.76
C LYS A 180 9.96 -2.92 -3.53
N ARG A 181 9.53 -2.66 -4.76
CA ARG A 181 8.88 -3.65 -5.61
C ARG A 181 9.81 -4.83 -5.92
N ASP A 182 11.04 -4.56 -6.34
CA ASP A 182 11.95 -5.58 -6.83
C ASP A 182 12.48 -6.44 -5.68
N ARG A 183 12.73 -5.86 -4.51
CA ARG A 183 13.07 -6.58 -3.28
C ARG A 183 12.09 -7.71 -2.98
N HIS A 184 10.79 -7.47 -3.10
CA HIS A 184 9.75 -8.45 -2.80
C HIS A 184 9.43 -9.42 -3.96
N LYS A 185 9.97 -9.19 -5.15
CA LYS A 185 9.92 -10.14 -6.27
C LYS A 185 11.08 -11.14 -6.23
N GLU A 186 12.25 -10.69 -5.80
CA GLU A 186 13.48 -11.47 -5.86
C GLU A 186 13.41 -12.84 -5.17
N PRO A 187 12.85 -12.99 -3.94
CA PRO A 187 12.76 -14.29 -3.28
C PRO A 187 11.97 -15.31 -4.09
N TYR A 188 10.82 -14.88 -4.64
CA TYR A 188 10.01 -15.74 -5.51
C TYR A 188 10.74 -16.11 -6.80
N MET A 189 11.39 -15.15 -7.44
CA MET A 189 12.15 -15.38 -8.67
C MET A 189 13.31 -16.35 -8.44
N ALA A 190 14.06 -16.19 -7.36
CA ALA A 190 15.13 -17.10 -6.98
C ALA A 190 14.61 -18.53 -6.77
N HIS A 191 13.46 -18.67 -6.09
CA HIS A 191 12.83 -19.98 -5.88
C HIS A 191 12.40 -20.62 -7.21
N VAL A 192 11.73 -19.88 -8.09
CA VAL A 192 11.31 -20.38 -9.43
C VAL A 192 12.52 -20.76 -10.27
N MET A 193 13.58 -19.96 -10.26
CA MET A 193 14.83 -20.28 -10.97
C MET A 193 15.46 -21.57 -10.46
N LYS A 194 15.48 -21.75 -9.13
CA LYS A 194 16.01 -22.99 -8.51
C LYS A 194 15.21 -24.19 -8.97
N LEU A 195 13.89 -24.18 -8.89
CA LEU A 195 13.02 -25.27 -9.33
C LEU A 195 13.17 -25.58 -10.83
N MET A 196 13.32 -24.54 -11.66
CA MET A 196 13.55 -24.73 -13.11
C MET A 196 14.89 -25.38 -13.40
N ARG A 197 15.95 -24.99 -12.70
CA ARG A 197 17.29 -25.63 -12.85
C ARG A 197 17.29 -27.10 -12.42
N GLU A 198 16.59 -27.42 -11.32
CA GLU A 198 16.46 -28.79 -10.83
C GLU A 198 15.67 -29.67 -11.81
N ARG A 199 14.60 -29.15 -12.39
CA ARG A 199 13.71 -29.90 -13.27
C ARG A 199 14.19 -29.96 -14.74
N PHE A 200 14.91 -28.93 -15.17
CA PHE A 200 15.38 -28.79 -16.55
C PHE A 200 16.85 -28.33 -16.59
N PRO A 201 17.81 -29.22 -16.27
CA PRO A 201 19.24 -28.86 -16.18
C PRO A 201 19.83 -28.28 -17.49
N LEU A 202 19.20 -28.56 -18.63
CA LEU A 202 19.65 -28.11 -19.95
C LEU A 202 19.12 -26.74 -20.36
N LEU A 203 18.26 -26.09 -19.53
CA LEU A 203 17.81 -24.74 -19.82
C LEU A 203 18.98 -23.74 -19.63
N LYS A 204 19.26 -22.98 -20.70
CA LYS A 204 20.29 -21.95 -20.69
C LYS A 204 19.97 -20.88 -19.63
N GLU A 205 21.02 -20.35 -19.02
CA GLU A 205 20.95 -19.18 -18.15
C GLU A 205 20.22 -18.04 -18.89
N GLY A 206 19.32 -17.36 -18.18
CA GLY A 206 18.49 -16.26 -18.74
C GLY A 206 17.08 -16.64 -19.18
N PHE A 207 16.69 -17.94 -19.21
CA PHE A 207 15.31 -18.30 -19.57
C PHE A 207 14.28 -17.83 -18.53
N ALA A 208 14.57 -18.01 -17.25
CA ALA A 208 13.69 -17.58 -16.16
C ALA A 208 13.63 -16.04 -16.08
N GLU A 209 14.73 -15.35 -16.36
CA GLU A 209 14.78 -13.89 -16.44
C GLU A 209 13.92 -13.36 -17.60
N LYS A 210 14.01 -13.96 -18.78
CA LYS A 210 13.12 -13.65 -19.91
C LYS A 210 11.64 -13.92 -19.61
N PHE A 211 11.35 -14.96 -18.81
CA PHE A 211 9.98 -15.26 -18.39
C PHE A 211 9.43 -14.20 -17.44
N ALA A 212 10.23 -13.72 -16.49
CA ALA A 212 9.86 -12.63 -15.58
C ALA A 212 9.64 -11.31 -16.32
N LEU A 213 10.56 -10.93 -17.21
CA LEU A 213 10.43 -9.74 -18.06
C LEU A 213 9.18 -9.78 -18.92
N ARG A 214 8.78 -10.96 -19.40
CA ARG A 214 7.55 -11.14 -20.18
C ARG A 214 6.28 -10.95 -19.35
N LYS A 215 6.28 -11.33 -18.06
CA LYS A 215 5.17 -11.09 -17.14
C LYS A 215 5.05 -9.60 -16.77
N ASP A 216 6.16 -8.94 -16.49
CA ASP A 216 6.17 -7.49 -16.24
C ASP A 216 5.67 -6.71 -17.47
N SER A 217 6.10 -7.07 -18.69
CA SER A 217 5.59 -6.48 -19.92
C SER A 217 4.07 -6.64 -20.11
N ARG A 218 3.48 -7.77 -19.67
CA ARG A 218 2.01 -7.96 -19.71
C ARG A 218 1.32 -7.03 -18.74
N ARG A 219 1.83 -6.89 -17.52
CA ARG A 219 1.31 -5.98 -16.50
C ARG A 219 1.35 -4.53 -16.96
N ASP A 220 2.46 -4.11 -17.57
CA ASP A 220 2.60 -2.78 -18.15
C ASP A 220 1.60 -2.51 -19.29
N LYS A 221 1.28 -3.52 -20.11
CA LYS A 221 0.23 -3.40 -21.12
C LYS A 221 -1.14 -3.21 -20.52
N VAL A 222 -1.48 -3.94 -19.44
CA VAL A 222 -2.75 -3.76 -18.72
C VAL A 222 -2.83 -2.35 -18.14
N MET A 223 -1.77 -1.87 -17.47
CA MET A 223 -1.71 -0.51 -16.94
C MET A 223 -1.88 0.56 -18.01
N ARG A 224 -1.21 0.40 -19.17
CA ARG A 224 -1.34 1.34 -20.29
C ARG A 224 -2.76 1.36 -20.86
N LYS A 225 -3.43 0.20 -20.95
CA LYS A 225 -4.82 0.10 -21.40
C LYS A 225 -5.75 0.86 -20.48
N ILE A 226 -5.67 0.61 -19.16
CA ILE A 226 -6.46 1.30 -18.13
C ILE A 226 -6.25 2.82 -18.19
N LYS A 227 -4.99 3.27 -18.38
CA LYS A 227 -4.69 4.71 -18.49
C LYS A 227 -5.22 5.35 -19.78
N LYS A 228 -5.25 4.63 -20.92
CA LYS A 228 -5.81 5.13 -22.18
C LYS A 228 -7.32 5.26 -22.14
N GLU A 229 -8.01 4.26 -21.60
CA GLU A 229 -9.48 4.27 -21.47
C GLU A 229 -10.01 5.41 -20.58
N LYS A 230 -9.12 6.04 -19.77
CA LYS A 230 -9.45 7.23 -18.96
C LYS A 230 -9.30 8.57 -19.69
N VAL A 231 -8.59 8.60 -20.82
CA VAL A 231 -8.25 9.84 -21.53
C VAL A 231 -9.21 10.09 -22.70
N GLU A 232 -9.96 9.07 -23.11
CA GLU A 232 -11.01 9.23 -24.14
C GLU A 232 -12.33 9.59 -23.43
N PRO A 233 -12.91 10.77 -23.74
CA PRO A 233 -14.15 11.28 -23.15
C PRO A 233 -15.38 10.48 -23.57
#